data_62a70a7464003507f4d029b2fd7952b6
#
_entry.id   62a70a7464003507f4d029b2fd7952b6
#
_cell.length_a   1.000
_cell.length_b   1.000
_cell.length_c   1.000
_cell.angle_alpha   90.00
_cell.angle_beta   90.00
_cell.angle_gamma   90.00
#
_symmetry.space_group_name_H-M   'P 1'
#
loop_
_entity.id
_entity.type
_entity.pdbx_description
1 polymer ?
#
loop_
_entity_poly.entity_id
_entity_poly.type
_entity_poly.pdbx_seq_one_letter_code
_entity_poly.pdbx_strand_id
1 'polypeptide(L)'
;FAVEGIGCRSGPGRKLVWVRSRLYRPVRADKQIAAIRETAKKSAVLDRTKGPGSQGGPRYMDVVTALADAGITDKVVTGGRYGLGSKDTPPSSVFAVYEELAKAEPKKMFTLGINDDVTYLSLEEKPAPNTAAAGTTECKFWGLGGDGTVRANKNSIQLIGDHPHHFLPASF
;
A
#
# COMPACT_ATOMS: atom_id res chain seq x y z
N PHE A 1 -0.78 -5.15 6.77
CA PHE A 1 0.14 -5.74 5.76
C PHE A 1 1.12 -4.71 5.18
N ALA A 2 0.67 -3.56 4.64
CA ALA A 2 1.58 -2.55 4.10
C ALA A 2 2.56 -2.01 5.16
N VAL A 3 2.10 -1.81 6.39
CA VAL A 3 2.93 -1.33 7.51
C VAL A 3 4.00 -2.35 7.88
N GLU A 4 3.65 -3.62 7.94
CA GLU A 4 4.56 -4.73 8.24
C GLU A 4 5.65 -4.86 7.17
N GLY A 5 5.26 -4.78 5.89
CA GLY A 5 6.22 -4.80 4.78
C GLY A 5 7.25 -3.67 4.86
N ILE A 6 6.83 -2.47 5.29
CA ILE A 6 7.74 -1.33 5.51
C ILE A 6 8.66 -1.59 6.70
N GLY A 7 8.15 -2.12 7.80
CA GLY A 7 8.95 -2.51 8.95
C GLY A 7 10.09 -3.45 8.59
N CYS A 8 9.82 -4.48 7.80
CA CYS A 8 10.84 -5.42 7.33
C CYS A 8 11.92 -4.79 6.43
N ARG A 9 11.57 -3.74 5.68
CA ARG A 9 12.51 -3.06 4.76
C ARG A 9 13.25 -1.89 5.39
N SER A 10 12.80 -1.40 6.55
CA SER A 10 13.42 -0.27 7.27
C SER A 10 14.65 -0.66 8.10
N GLY A 11 15.30 -1.77 7.79
CA GLY A 11 16.55 -2.21 8.44
C GLY A 11 17.70 -1.20 8.31
N PRO A 12 18.81 -1.42 9.04
CA PRO A 12 19.93 -0.49 9.08
C PRO A 12 20.44 -0.14 7.68
N GLY A 13 20.52 1.17 7.39
CA GLY A 13 21.01 1.70 6.12
C GLY A 13 19.97 2.04 5.05
N ARG A 14 18.67 1.72 5.24
CA ARG A 14 17.61 2.10 4.30
C ARG A 14 16.75 3.22 4.86
N LYS A 15 16.75 4.35 4.17
CA LYS A 15 15.96 5.55 4.52
C LYS A 15 14.60 5.48 3.81
N LEU A 16 13.69 4.64 4.31
CA LEU A 16 12.32 4.51 3.79
C LEU A 16 11.34 5.23 4.73
N VAL A 17 10.37 5.91 4.14
CA VAL A 17 9.31 6.61 4.88
C VAL A 17 7.99 6.31 4.17
N TRP A 18 6.93 6.16 4.93
CA TRP A 18 5.60 6.13 4.38
C TRP A 18 4.72 7.18 5.06
N VAL A 19 3.78 7.71 4.27
CA VAL A 19 2.82 8.70 4.73
C VAL A 19 1.41 8.11 4.57
N ARG A 20 0.69 8.02 5.69
CA ARG A 20 -0.71 7.60 5.70
C ARG A 20 -1.60 8.81 5.86
N SER A 21 -2.39 9.11 4.83
CA SER A 21 -3.44 10.10 4.96
C SER A 21 -4.71 9.47 5.52
N ARG A 22 -5.21 10.01 6.62
CA ARG A 22 -6.50 9.62 7.21
C ARG A 22 -7.66 10.36 6.57
N LEU A 23 -7.47 11.64 6.28
CA LEU A 23 -8.45 12.48 5.59
C LEU A 23 -7.99 12.67 4.14
N TYR A 24 -8.77 12.15 3.22
CA TYR A 24 -8.47 12.27 1.81
C TYR A 24 -8.93 13.62 1.25
N ARG A 25 -10.17 14.01 1.51
CA ARG A 25 -10.75 15.28 1.07
C ARG A 25 -11.53 15.95 2.20
N PRO A 26 -11.47 17.29 2.34
CA PRO A 26 -10.71 18.22 1.48
C PRO A 26 -9.20 18.04 1.60
N VAL A 27 -8.49 18.20 0.47
CA VAL A 27 -7.04 18.06 0.42
C VAL A 27 -6.38 19.20 1.20
N ARG A 28 -5.56 18.84 2.19
CA ARG A 28 -4.73 19.78 2.94
C ARG A 28 -3.31 19.72 2.38
N ALA A 29 -3.09 20.49 1.30
CA ALA A 29 -1.81 20.52 0.59
C ALA A 29 -0.63 20.88 1.52
N ASP A 30 -0.85 21.85 2.43
CA ASP A 30 0.13 22.26 3.46
C ASP A 30 0.60 21.08 4.33
N LYS A 31 -0.35 20.29 4.85
CA LYS A 31 -0.04 19.13 5.68
C LYS A 31 0.58 17.98 4.90
N GLN A 32 0.17 17.83 3.66
CA GLN A 32 0.68 16.79 2.77
C GLN A 32 2.14 17.06 2.40
N ILE A 33 2.47 18.29 2.04
CA ILE A 33 3.85 18.71 1.74
C ILE A 33 4.74 18.59 2.98
N ALA A 34 4.26 19.06 4.13
CA ALA A 34 4.99 18.96 5.40
C ALA A 34 5.28 17.49 5.82
N ALA A 35 4.42 16.54 5.40
CA ALA A 35 4.64 15.12 5.68
C ALA A 35 5.69 14.47 4.75
N ILE A 36 5.95 15.07 3.60
CA ILE A 36 6.97 14.58 2.65
C ILE A 36 8.32 15.14 3.08
N ARG A 37 9.21 14.27 3.54
CA ARG A 37 10.55 14.70 3.95
C ARG A 37 11.31 15.36 2.79
N GLU A 38 12.04 16.43 3.06
CA GLU A 38 12.88 17.12 2.08
C GLU A 38 13.91 16.19 1.44
N THR A 39 14.45 15.26 2.23
CA THR A 39 15.42 14.25 1.77
C THR A 39 14.84 13.18 0.85
N ALA A 40 13.52 13.05 0.77
CA ALA A 40 12.86 12.09 -0.10
C ALA A 40 12.83 12.62 -1.54
N LYS A 41 13.66 12.06 -2.41
CA LYS A 41 13.72 12.44 -3.83
C LYS A 41 12.73 11.70 -4.70
N LYS A 42 12.32 10.51 -4.30
CA LYS A 42 11.37 9.67 -5.04
C LYS A 42 10.23 9.25 -4.14
N SER A 43 9.01 9.34 -4.63
CA SER A 43 7.78 8.99 -3.91
C SER A 43 6.84 8.20 -4.79
N ALA A 44 6.18 7.20 -4.24
CA ALA A 44 5.09 6.50 -4.88
C ALA A 44 3.78 6.83 -4.19
N VAL A 45 2.78 7.23 -4.96
CA VAL A 45 1.43 7.47 -4.49
C VAL A 45 0.55 6.32 -4.93
N LEU A 46 -0.07 5.63 -3.96
CA LEU A 46 -0.89 4.46 -4.21
C LEU A 46 -2.38 4.82 -4.13
N ASP A 47 -3.10 4.52 -5.20
CA ASP A 47 -4.53 4.71 -5.33
C ASP A 47 -5.25 3.36 -5.48
N ARG A 48 -6.32 3.14 -4.72
CA ARG A 48 -7.19 1.96 -4.85
C ARG A 48 -8.39 2.23 -5.78
N THR A 49 -8.23 3.11 -6.72
CA THR A 49 -9.28 3.48 -7.66
C THR A 49 -8.71 3.78 -9.04
N LYS A 50 -9.57 3.72 -10.04
CA LYS A 50 -9.25 4.04 -11.41
C LYS A 50 -10.27 5.06 -11.91
N GLY A 51 -9.81 6.24 -12.30
CA GLY A 51 -10.62 7.22 -13.03
C GLY A 51 -10.56 6.93 -14.53
N PRO A 52 -11.66 6.57 -15.19
CA PRO A 52 -11.67 6.40 -16.64
C PRO A 52 -11.17 7.66 -17.36
N GLY A 53 -10.21 7.49 -18.28
CA GLY A 53 -9.64 8.60 -19.06
C GLY A 53 -8.76 9.58 -18.27
N SER A 54 -8.52 9.37 -16.98
CA SER A 54 -7.64 10.25 -16.20
C SER A 54 -6.16 9.93 -16.42
N GLN A 55 -5.30 10.95 -16.24
CA GLN A 55 -3.86 10.84 -16.37
C GLN A 55 -3.19 10.06 -15.21
N GLY A 56 -3.93 9.79 -14.13
CA GLY A 56 -3.45 9.06 -12.97
C GLY A 56 -4.55 8.81 -11.96
N GLY A 57 -4.20 8.19 -10.84
CA GLY A 57 -5.10 8.07 -9.70
C GLY A 57 -5.42 9.43 -9.09
N PRO A 58 -6.58 9.60 -8.45
CA PRO A 58 -6.99 10.89 -7.92
C PRO A 58 -6.03 11.41 -6.85
N ARG A 59 -5.52 10.54 -5.99
CA ARG A 59 -4.54 10.90 -4.99
C ARG A 59 -3.19 11.32 -5.59
N TYR A 60 -2.76 10.58 -6.61
CA TYR A 60 -1.55 10.91 -7.36
C TYR A 60 -1.65 12.32 -7.95
N MET A 61 -2.77 12.64 -8.60
CA MET A 61 -2.99 13.96 -9.17
C MET A 61 -2.99 15.07 -8.11
N ASP A 62 -3.68 14.85 -6.98
CA ASP A 62 -3.70 15.80 -5.87
C ASP A 62 -2.27 16.06 -5.30
N VAL A 63 -1.45 15.03 -5.18
CA VAL A 63 -0.05 15.16 -4.70
C VAL A 63 0.80 15.93 -5.70
N VAL A 64 0.72 15.60 -6.98
CA VAL A 64 1.49 16.26 -8.03
C VAL A 64 1.10 17.74 -8.12
N THR A 65 -0.20 18.06 -8.07
CA THR A 65 -0.69 19.44 -8.08
C THR A 65 -0.19 20.20 -6.85
N ALA A 66 -0.30 19.62 -5.65
CA ALA A 66 0.17 20.27 -4.43
C ALA A 66 1.67 20.59 -4.47
N LEU A 67 2.50 19.68 -5.00
CA LEU A 67 3.94 19.91 -5.15
C LEU A 67 4.23 21.00 -6.20
N ALA A 68 3.50 21.00 -7.32
CA ALA A 68 3.64 22.00 -8.36
C ALA A 68 3.26 23.40 -7.86
N ASP A 69 2.14 23.54 -7.16
CA ASP A 69 1.68 24.80 -6.56
C ASP A 69 2.68 25.34 -5.51
N ALA A 70 3.38 24.45 -4.82
CA ALA A 70 4.43 24.82 -3.88
C ALA A 70 5.81 25.09 -4.54
N GLY A 71 5.91 24.98 -5.87
CA GLY A 71 7.17 25.18 -6.60
C GLY A 71 8.22 24.08 -6.37
N ILE A 72 7.80 22.90 -5.86
CA ILE A 72 8.70 21.77 -5.59
C ILE A 72 8.81 20.91 -6.84
N THR A 73 9.90 21.03 -7.57
CA THR A 73 10.13 20.37 -8.87
C THR A 73 11.22 19.30 -8.84
N ASP A 74 11.94 19.17 -7.73
CA ASP A 74 13.10 18.28 -7.58
C ASP A 74 12.74 16.86 -7.15
N LYS A 75 11.46 16.54 -7.08
CA LYS A 75 10.94 15.23 -6.63
C LYS A 75 10.30 14.44 -7.76
N VAL A 76 10.68 13.18 -7.87
CA VAL A 76 10.04 12.23 -8.77
C VAL A 76 8.84 11.60 -8.05
N VAL A 77 7.65 11.78 -8.61
CA VAL A 77 6.41 11.20 -8.09
C VAL A 77 5.87 10.18 -9.09
N THR A 78 5.67 8.96 -8.62
CA THR A 78 5.10 7.86 -9.40
C THR A 78 3.71 7.51 -8.88
N GLY A 79 2.81 7.09 -9.77
CA GLY A 79 1.45 6.68 -9.41
C GLY A 79 1.28 5.17 -9.49
N GLY A 80 0.78 4.55 -8.43
CA GLY A 80 0.50 3.12 -8.37
C GLY A 80 -0.97 2.81 -8.16
N ARG A 81 -1.49 1.80 -8.84
CA ARG A 81 -2.83 1.25 -8.62
C ARG A 81 -2.75 -0.10 -7.96
N TYR A 82 -3.56 -0.33 -6.93
CA TYR A 82 -3.60 -1.58 -6.19
C TYR A 82 -5.01 -1.96 -5.75
N GLY A 83 -5.20 -3.20 -5.37
CA GLY A 83 -6.42 -3.68 -4.70
C GLY A 83 -7.71 -3.59 -5.51
N LEU A 84 -7.65 -3.40 -6.84
CA LEU A 84 -8.81 -3.42 -7.71
C LEU A 84 -9.34 -4.85 -7.85
N GLY A 85 -10.67 -4.99 -7.97
CA GLY A 85 -11.30 -6.31 -8.05
C GLY A 85 -11.15 -7.13 -6.78
N SER A 86 -11.12 -6.47 -5.60
CA SER A 86 -10.96 -7.10 -4.29
C SER A 86 -9.67 -7.90 -4.12
N LYS A 87 -8.64 -7.54 -4.87
CA LYS A 87 -7.32 -8.18 -4.75
C LYS A 87 -6.62 -7.76 -3.46
N ASP A 88 -6.00 -8.72 -2.81
CA ASP A 88 -5.14 -8.48 -1.66
C ASP A 88 -3.90 -7.67 -2.05
N THR A 89 -3.34 -6.99 -1.06
CA THR A 89 -2.08 -6.26 -1.20
C THR A 89 -1.09 -6.81 -0.16
N PRO A 90 -0.42 -7.91 -0.49
CA PRO A 90 0.53 -8.56 0.43
C PRO A 90 1.79 -7.70 0.61
N PRO A 91 2.64 -8.01 1.59
CA PRO A 91 3.93 -7.34 1.77
C PRO A 91 4.82 -7.34 0.53
N SER A 92 4.74 -8.37 -0.32
CA SER A 92 5.44 -8.46 -1.60
C SER A 92 5.15 -7.27 -2.52
N SER A 93 3.88 -6.83 -2.58
CA SER A 93 3.47 -5.65 -3.35
C SER A 93 4.19 -4.38 -2.87
N VAL A 94 4.33 -4.21 -1.55
CA VAL A 94 5.05 -3.07 -0.96
C VAL A 94 6.54 -3.13 -1.31
N PHE A 95 7.12 -4.32 -1.27
CA PHE A 95 8.53 -4.51 -1.63
C PHE A 95 8.77 -4.20 -3.10
N ALA A 96 7.87 -4.61 -4.01
CA ALA A 96 7.94 -4.27 -5.42
C ALA A 96 7.93 -2.76 -5.67
N VAL A 97 7.11 -2.00 -4.93
CA VAL A 97 7.10 -0.52 -5.01
C VAL A 97 8.45 0.06 -4.63
N TYR A 98 9.05 -0.39 -3.53
CA TYR A 98 10.36 0.14 -3.12
C TYR A 98 11.49 -0.29 -4.06
N GLU A 99 11.42 -1.46 -4.65
CA GLU A 99 12.36 -1.89 -5.69
C GLU A 99 12.21 -1.04 -6.95
N GLU A 100 10.98 -0.69 -7.33
CA GLU A 100 10.73 0.21 -8.45
C GLU A 100 11.29 1.61 -8.18
N LEU A 101 11.05 2.18 -7.00
CA LEU A 101 11.58 3.49 -6.60
C LEU A 101 13.12 3.50 -6.53
N ALA A 102 13.77 2.37 -6.29
CA ALA A 102 15.22 2.27 -6.25
C ALA A 102 15.88 2.33 -7.64
N LYS A 103 15.13 2.08 -8.72
CA LYS A 103 15.65 2.19 -10.08
C LYS A 103 16.07 3.62 -10.41
N ALA A 104 17.02 3.79 -11.32
CA ALA A 104 17.41 5.12 -11.81
C ALA A 104 16.19 5.86 -12.39
N GLU A 105 15.44 5.16 -13.23
CA GLU A 105 14.23 5.65 -13.88
C GLU A 105 13.04 4.77 -13.49
N PRO A 106 12.29 5.10 -12.43
CA PRO A 106 11.10 4.36 -12.06
C PRO A 106 9.96 4.63 -13.06
N LYS A 107 9.09 3.65 -13.25
CA LYS A 107 7.88 3.80 -14.06
C LYS A 107 7.04 4.96 -13.51
N LYS A 108 6.60 5.86 -14.38
CA LYS A 108 5.71 6.98 -14.00
C LYS A 108 4.39 6.47 -13.43
N MET A 109 3.84 5.42 -14.04
CA MET A 109 2.62 4.74 -13.59
C MET A 109 2.86 3.25 -13.55
N PHE A 110 2.31 2.58 -12.53
CA PHE A 110 2.40 1.13 -12.39
C PHE A 110 1.15 0.54 -11.72
N THR A 111 1.02 -0.78 -11.78
CA THR A 111 -0.03 -1.54 -11.11
C THR A 111 0.57 -2.63 -10.22
N LEU A 112 -0.15 -2.99 -9.16
CA LEU A 112 0.21 -4.05 -8.21
C LEU A 112 -0.89 -5.12 -8.20
N GLY A 113 -0.50 -6.38 -8.31
CA GLY A 113 -1.41 -7.51 -8.31
C GLY A 113 -2.39 -7.54 -9.50
N ILE A 114 -2.16 -6.74 -10.52
CA ILE A 114 -2.98 -6.65 -11.74
C ILE A 114 -2.06 -6.96 -12.91
N ASN A 115 -2.23 -8.12 -13.53
CA ASN A 115 -1.52 -8.45 -14.75
C ASN A 115 -2.19 -7.73 -15.90
N ASP A 116 -1.39 -6.97 -16.64
CA ASP A 116 -1.82 -6.18 -17.78
C ASP A 116 -0.89 -6.47 -18.94
N ASP A 117 -1.38 -7.25 -19.89
CA ASP A 117 -0.62 -7.68 -21.06
C ASP A 117 -0.59 -6.61 -22.18
N VAL A 118 -1.36 -5.54 -22.04
CA VAL A 118 -1.47 -4.48 -23.05
C VAL A 118 -0.50 -3.34 -22.77
N THR A 119 -0.44 -2.85 -21.52
CA THR A 119 0.35 -1.67 -21.15
C THR A 119 1.63 -2.01 -20.39
N TYR A 120 1.78 -3.24 -19.93
CA TYR A 120 2.93 -3.75 -19.18
C TYR A 120 3.29 -2.89 -17.95
N LEU A 121 2.28 -2.35 -17.28
CA LEU A 121 2.45 -1.49 -16.11
C LEU A 121 2.64 -2.28 -14.82
N SER A 122 2.29 -3.57 -14.80
CA SER A 122 2.42 -4.41 -13.60
C SER A 122 3.86 -4.48 -13.12
N LEU A 123 4.03 -4.35 -11.80
CA LEU A 123 5.31 -4.65 -11.16
C LEU A 123 5.40 -6.15 -10.87
N GLU A 124 6.60 -6.69 -11.03
CA GLU A 124 6.89 -8.05 -10.63
C GLU A 124 6.96 -8.14 -9.11
N GLU A 125 6.13 -9.01 -8.53
CA GLU A 125 6.08 -9.25 -7.11
C GLU A 125 6.87 -10.53 -6.77
N LYS A 126 7.98 -10.37 -6.08
CA LYS A 126 8.77 -11.50 -5.58
C LYS A 126 8.16 -12.04 -4.30
N PRO A 127 8.33 -13.35 -4.00
CA PRO A 127 7.89 -13.90 -2.73
C PRO A 127 8.43 -13.07 -1.56
N ALA A 128 7.54 -12.60 -0.69
CA ALA A 128 7.94 -11.86 0.49
C ALA A 128 8.39 -12.83 1.60
N PRO A 129 9.35 -12.45 2.43
CA PRO A 129 9.63 -13.20 3.64
C PRO A 129 8.40 -13.15 4.56
N ASN A 130 8.26 -14.13 5.43
CA ASN A 130 7.24 -14.10 6.46
C ASN A 130 7.47 -12.87 7.35
N THR A 131 6.46 -12.00 7.44
CA THR A 131 6.51 -10.76 8.23
C THR A 131 5.81 -10.91 9.59
N ALA A 132 5.28 -12.08 9.90
CA ALA A 132 4.65 -12.36 11.18
C ALA A 132 5.68 -12.32 12.33
N ALA A 133 5.31 -11.77 13.45
CA ALA A 133 6.14 -11.77 14.64
C ALA A 133 6.32 -13.20 15.18
N ALA A 134 7.41 -13.44 15.87
CA ALA A 134 7.65 -14.73 16.53
C ALA A 134 6.48 -15.04 17.50
N GLY A 135 5.96 -16.28 17.46
CA GLY A 135 4.83 -16.71 18.28
C GLY A 135 3.46 -16.36 17.68
N THR A 136 3.39 -15.77 16.48
CA THR A 136 2.11 -15.53 15.79
C THR A 136 1.55 -16.83 15.23
N THR A 137 0.27 -17.09 15.51
CA THR A 137 -0.51 -18.16 14.87
C THR A 137 -1.34 -17.54 13.76
N GLU A 138 -1.09 -17.95 12.52
CA GLU A 138 -1.83 -17.48 11.35
C GLU A 138 -2.92 -18.49 10.99
N CYS A 139 -4.17 -18.02 10.86
CA CYS A 139 -5.30 -18.84 10.47
C CYS A 139 -5.97 -18.27 9.22
N LYS A 140 -6.28 -19.13 8.26
CA LYS A 140 -7.03 -18.77 7.05
C LYS A 140 -8.31 -19.58 6.97
N PHE A 141 -9.44 -18.90 6.91
CA PHE A 141 -10.75 -19.53 6.79
C PHE A 141 -11.21 -19.41 5.33
N TRP A 142 -11.59 -20.54 4.76
CA TRP A 142 -12.10 -20.63 3.42
C TRP A 142 -13.60 -20.81 3.44
N GLY A 143 -14.33 -20.07 2.60
CA GLY A 143 -15.75 -20.18 2.42
C GLY A 143 -16.17 -19.97 0.97
N LEU A 144 -17.27 -20.56 0.57
CA LEU A 144 -17.82 -20.48 -0.80
C LEU A 144 -18.78 -19.29 -1.02
N GLY A 145 -18.75 -18.31 -0.14
CA GLY A 145 -19.70 -17.19 -0.16
C GLY A 145 -20.83 -17.43 0.83
N GLY A 146 -22.08 -17.26 0.55
CA GLY A 146 -23.22 -17.28 1.46
C GLY A 146 -23.41 -18.49 2.43
N ASP A 147 -22.34 -19.24 2.72
CA ASP A 147 -22.31 -20.43 3.59
C ASP A 147 -22.17 -20.13 5.10
N GLY A 148 -22.10 -18.86 5.49
CA GLY A 148 -21.94 -18.45 6.88
C GLY A 148 -20.52 -18.48 7.43
N THR A 149 -19.51 -18.80 6.62
CA THR A 149 -18.09 -18.88 7.05
C THR A 149 -17.58 -17.56 7.60
N VAL A 150 -17.98 -16.41 7.03
CA VAL A 150 -17.59 -15.07 7.53
C VAL A 150 -18.12 -14.87 8.96
N ARG A 151 -19.35 -15.31 9.26
CA ARG A 151 -19.93 -15.20 10.59
C ARG A 151 -19.23 -16.14 11.59
N ALA A 152 -18.94 -17.36 11.17
CA ALA A 152 -18.18 -18.31 11.99
C ALA A 152 -16.79 -17.79 12.32
N ASN A 153 -16.10 -17.22 11.34
CA ASN A 153 -14.78 -16.60 11.54
C ASN A 153 -14.87 -15.43 12.54
N LYS A 154 -15.83 -14.53 12.39
CA LYS A 154 -16.04 -13.42 13.34
C LYS A 154 -16.27 -13.93 14.77
N ASN A 155 -17.08 -14.95 14.94
CA ASN A 155 -17.33 -15.55 16.26
C ASN A 155 -16.04 -16.15 16.85
N SER A 156 -15.26 -16.87 16.05
CA SER A 156 -13.99 -17.44 16.49
C SER A 156 -13.00 -16.36 16.94
N ILE A 157 -12.88 -15.28 16.17
CA ILE A 157 -12.02 -14.15 16.50
C ILE A 157 -12.50 -13.48 17.79
N GLN A 158 -13.80 -13.32 17.98
CA GLN A 158 -14.35 -12.72 19.18
C GLN A 158 -14.06 -13.57 20.42
N LEU A 159 -14.30 -14.89 20.34
CA LEU A 159 -14.01 -15.83 21.42
C LEU A 159 -12.53 -15.82 21.84
N ILE A 160 -11.61 -15.77 20.86
CA ILE A 160 -10.17 -15.72 21.16
C ILE A 160 -9.79 -14.33 21.69
N GLY A 161 -10.39 -13.24 21.14
CA GLY A 161 -10.10 -11.86 21.52
C GLY A 161 -10.61 -11.48 22.92
N ASP A 162 -11.57 -12.21 23.45
CA ASP A 162 -12.04 -12.04 24.85
C ASP A 162 -10.99 -12.49 25.88
N HIS A 163 -9.93 -13.20 25.42
CA HIS A 163 -8.79 -13.53 26.27
C HIS A 163 -7.80 -12.36 26.32
N PRO A 164 -7.50 -11.77 27.50
CA PRO A 164 -6.77 -10.49 27.65
C PRO A 164 -5.33 -10.51 27.17
N HIS A 165 -4.77 -11.66 26.82
CA HIS A 165 -3.38 -11.82 26.39
C HIS A 165 -3.20 -12.02 24.88
N HIS A 166 -4.28 -11.95 24.09
CA HIS A 166 -4.22 -12.17 22.64
C HIS A 166 -4.54 -10.90 21.86
N PHE A 167 -3.65 -10.49 20.98
CA PHE A 167 -3.90 -9.46 19.98
C PHE A 167 -4.25 -10.11 18.65
N LEU A 168 -5.46 -9.86 18.16
CA LEU A 168 -6.01 -10.50 16.97
C LEU A 168 -6.34 -9.48 15.89
N PRO A 169 -5.44 -9.23 14.94
CA PRO A 169 -5.81 -8.54 13.72
C PRO A 169 -6.56 -9.49 12.77
N ALA A 170 -7.70 -9.07 12.25
CA ALA A 170 -8.46 -9.82 11.26
C ALA A 170 -8.79 -8.96 10.05
N SER A 171 -8.77 -9.58 8.86
CA SER A 171 -9.21 -9.01 7.60
C SER A 171 -10.26 -9.90 6.95
N PHE A 172 -11.34 -9.32 6.44
CA PHE A 172 -12.45 -9.99 5.79
C PHE A 172 -12.61 -9.48 4.37
#